data_17b3934b7f06672e224274c25bd22f44
#
_entry.id   17b3934b7f06672e224274c25bd22f44
#
_cell.length_a   1.000
_cell.length_b   1.000
_cell.length_c   1.000
_cell.angle_alpha   90.00
_cell.angle_beta   90.00
_cell.angle_gamma   90.00
#
_symmetry.space_group_name_H-M   'P 1'
#
loop_
_entity.id
_entity.type
_entity.pdbx_description
1 polymer ?
#
loop_
_entity_poly.entity_id
_entity_poly.type
_entity_poly.pdbx_seq_one_letter_code
_entity_poly.pdbx_strand_id
1 'polypeptide(L)'
;TKKVAWEWHEAGIPVLRTRYIQFMNKERAIFLPISFIVSMSVLLFIFRQVKSILIPFVAISTTLVWVAGIMAYFNISINVVSYLTFNLLMIIGASNAIHLLMKYHEGLSLGLSKRDSLDRVIQKIGGALFLTSFTTAVGFCSLGFTNIKVTQQFGLLVGFGVVLMFVLTIIIMPIILNYIRPPDNDHIDRLIRGGQFLAAGRLNSWNQKHPRSILTISGILFIGALIGLFKIDYNASVLEDLKPGNPLYDDLQYVERKMGGTLPLEVIIDTKRENGSLHPEFLSIIQSFKKEILKTSEINTAVTPGDYLMLANEEWGDGERRLPETELDALSFTVEFDRVQALLNDDYSKTRISCRISDLPFDRGMKIREEILLAGNKLFGDSLDIKVTGSTLLALSTGRHLVKNLTTSFFIAFFIIFLSIVFLFRSFRLSL
;
A
#
# COMPACT_ATOMS: atom_id res chain seq x y z
N THR A 1 -3.40 -44.27 -26.94
CA THR A 1 -2.41 -43.36 -26.33
C THR A 1 -3.16 -42.36 -25.49
N LYS A 2 -3.14 -42.51 -24.13
CA LYS A 2 -3.66 -41.52 -23.20
C LYS A 2 -2.79 -40.27 -23.39
N LYS A 3 -3.39 -39.15 -23.84
CA LYS A 3 -2.75 -37.84 -23.79
C LYS A 3 -2.50 -37.53 -22.32
N VAL A 4 -1.24 -37.51 -21.90
CA VAL A 4 -0.85 -37.03 -20.58
C VAL A 4 -1.13 -35.52 -20.59
N ALA A 5 -2.11 -35.07 -19.82
CA ALA A 5 -2.35 -33.65 -19.60
C ALA A 5 -1.28 -33.16 -18.63
N TRP A 6 -0.39 -32.29 -19.11
CA TRP A 6 0.60 -31.63 -18.28
C TRP A 6 -0.04 -30.42 -17.62
N GLU A 7 -0.02 -30.36 -16.31
CA GLU A 7 -0.35 -29.15 -15.55
C GLU A 7 0.95 -28.41 -15.22
N TRP A 8 0.95 -27.11 -15.53
CA TRP A 8 2.07 -26.24 -15.26
C TRP A 8 1.74 -25.33 -14.08
N HIS A 9 2.58 -25.32 -13.07
CA HIS A 9 2.48 -24.44 -11.92
C HIS A 9 3.70 -23.53 -11.86
N GLU A 10 3.45 -22.22 -11.77
CA GLU A 10 4.48 -21.20 -11.73
C GLU A 10 4.54 -20.59 -10.33
N ALA A 11 5.74 -20.55 -9.73
CA ALA A 11 5.94 -19.93 -8.43
C ALA A 11 7.28 -19.20 -8.34
N GLY A 12 7.42 -18.44 -7.27
CA GLY A 12 8.61 -17.67 -6.97
C GLY A 12 8.40 -16.17 -7.12
N ILE A 13 9.29 -15.39 -6.49
CA ILE A 13 9.19 -13.93 -6.44
C ILE A 13 9.10 -13.26 -7.81
N PRO A 14 9.87 -13.67 -8.84
CA PRO A 14 9.74 -13.05 -10.16
C PRO A 14 8.36 -13.24 -10.77
N VAL A 15 7.78 -14.43 -10.63
CA VAL A 15 6.43 -14.75 -11.14
C VAL A 15 5.39 -13.95 -10.35
N LEU A 16 5.46 -13.99 -9.03
CA LEU A 16 4.59 -13.22 -8.14
C LEU A 16 4.59 -11.73 -8.53
N ARG A 17 5.77 -11.14 -8.66
CA ARG A 17 5.93 -9.73 -9.01
C ARG A 17 5.34 -9.40 -10.38
N THR A 18 5.59 -10.23 -11.37
CA THR A 18 5.10 -10.01 -12.74
C THR A 18 3.58 -10.13 -12.80
N ARG A 19 3.02 -11.20 -12.22
CA ARG A 19 1.56 -11.42 -12.15
C ARG A 19 0.86 -10.33 -11.34
N TYR A 20 1.45 -9.92 -10.23
CA TYR A 20 0.92 -8.82 -9.41
C TYR A 20 0.85 -7.51 -10.19
N ILE A 21 1.90 -7.15 -10.93
CA ILE A 21 1.91 -5.96 -11.80
C ILE A 21 0.86 -6.06 -12.90
N GLN A 22 0.70 -7.23 -13.53
CA GLN A 22 -0.34 -7.45 -14.55
C GLN A 22 -1.74 -7.30 -13.97
N PHE A 23 -1.98 -7.87 -12.79
CA PHE A 23 -3.24 -7.76 -12.07
C PHE A 23 -3.57 -6.31 -11.73
N MET A 24 -2.62 -5.58 -11.18
CA MET A 24 -2.75 -4.16 -10.86
C MET A 24 -3.04 -3.29 -12.08
N ASN A 25 -2.40 -3.59 -13.22
CA ASN A 25 -2.68 -2.89 -14.47
C ASN A 25 -4.11 -3.12 -14.97
N LYS A 26 -4.61 -4.35 -14.84
CA LYS A 26 -6.00 -4.69 -15.17
C LYS A 26 -6.99 -3.98 -14.25
N GLU A 27 -6.75 -4.00 -12.94
CA GLU A 27 -7.57 -3.30 -11.97
C GLU A 27 -7.60 -1.79 -12.23
N ARG A 28 -6.46 -1.17 -12.49
CA ARG A 28 -6.36 0.23 -12.84
C ARG A 28 -7.21 0.58 -14.06
N ALA A 29 -7.16 -0.23 -15.10
CA ALA A 29 -7.94 -0.04 -16.32
C ALA A 29 -9.47 -0.11 -16.08
N ILE A 30 -9.89 -0.81 -15.03
CA ILE A 30 -11.30 -0.96 -14.67
C ILE A 30 -11.73 0.10 -13.65
N PHE A 31 -10.97 0.28 -12.57
CA PHE A 31 -11.38 1.14 -11.45
C PHE A 31 -11.35 2.62 -11.78
N LEU A 32 -10.42 3.08 -12.61
CA LEU A 32 -10.31 4.49 -12.96
C LEU A 32 -11.54 4.98 -13.76
N PRO A 33 -11.97 4.30 -14.83
CA PRO A 33 -13.21 4.63 -15.51
C PRO A 33 -14.46 4.49 -14.64
N ILE A 34 -14.53 3.44 -13.81
CA ILE A 34 -15.67 3.24 -12.90
C ILE A 34 -15.76 4.40 -11.90
N SER A 35 -14.66 4.77 -11.25
CA SER A 35 -14.64 5.91 -10.32
C SER A 35 -15.08 7.21 -11.00
N PHE A 36 -14.67 7.40 -12.25
CA PHE A 36 -15.10 8.53 -13.05
C PHE A 36 -16.61 8.50 -13.32
N ILE A 37 -17.12 7.37 -13.82
CA ILE A 37 -18.55 7.18 -14.11
C ILE A 37 -19.38 7.37 -12.83
N VAL A 38 -18.97 6.81 -11.71
CA VAL A 38 -19.66 6.96 -10.42
C VAL A 38 -19.69 8.42 -9.98
N SER A 39 -18.54 9.12 -10.03
CA SER A 39 -18.45 10.52 -9.66
C SER A 39 -19.36 11.40 -10.53
N MET A 40 -19.37 11.16 -11.84
CA MET A 40 -20.24 11.88 -12.77
C MET A 40 -21.72 11.52 -12.58
N SER A 41 -22.03 10.27 -12.28
CA SER A 41 -23.40 9.81 -11.99
C SER A 41 -23.96 10.44 -10.73
N VAL A 42 -23.15 10.61 -9.68
CA VAL A 42 -23.54 11.33 -8.46
C VAL A 42 -23.90 12.79 -8.77
N LEU A 43 -23.06 13.47 -9.57
CA LEU A 43 -23.35 14.85 -10.02
C LEU A 43 -24.64 14.91 -10.83
N LEU A 44 -24.84 13.96 -11.76
CA LEU A 44 -26.06 13.88 -12.56
C LEU A 44 -27.30 13.62 -11.69
N PHE A 45 -27.20 12.73 -10.73
CA PHE A 45 -28.29 12.39 -9.81
C PHE A 45 -28.70 13.60 -8.95
N ILE A 46 -27.72 14.37 -8.46
CA ILE A 46 -27.96 15.55 -7.63
C ILE A 46 -28.56 16.69 -8.48
N PHE A 47 -27.89 17.05 -9.57
CA PHE A 47 -28.24 18.26 -10.35
C PHE A 47 -29.20 18.02 -11.51
N ARG A 48 -29.38 16.77 -11.94
CA ARG A 48 -30.28 16.34 -13.02
C ARG A 48 -30.11 17.17 -14.34
N GLN A 49 -28.89 17.63 -14.57
CA GLN A 49 -28.54 18.44 -15.78
C GLN A 49 -27.14 18.03 -16.26
N VAL A 50 -27.00 17.80 -17.57
CA VAL A 50 -25.72 17.46 -18.19
C VAL A 50 -24.68 18.57 -18.05
N LYS A 51 -25.14 19.85 -18.13
CA LYS A 51 -24.24 20.99 -17.93
C LYS A 51 -23.58 21.00 -16.56
N SER A 52 -24.28 20.58 -15.53
CA SER A 52 -23.77 20.46 -14.17
C SER A 52 -22.72 19.36 -14.00
N ILE A 53 -22.59 18.45 -14.97
CA ILE A 53 -21.54 17.45 -15.03
C ILE A 53 -20.32 17.99 -15.78
N LEU A 54 -20.56 18.66 -16.93
CA LEU A 54 -19.49 19.11 -17.83
C LEU A 54 -18.58 20.14 -17.16
N ILE A 55 -19.13 21.03 -16.33
CA ILE A 55 -18.38 22.09 -15.66
C ILE A 55 -17.35 21.53 -14.65
N PRO A 56 -17.74 20.67 -13.69
CA PRO A 56 -16.80 20.00 -12.81
C PRO A 56 -15.80 19.10 -13.57
N PHE A 57 -16.27 18.44 -14.62
CA PHE A 57 -15.41 17.58 -15.45
C PHE A 57 -14.18 18.30 -15.96
N VAL A 58 -14.33 19.53 -16.48
CA VAL A 58 -13.20 20.34 -16.97
C VAL A 58 -12.20 20.61 -15.83
N ALA A 59 -12.68 21.07 -14.66
CA ALA A 59 -11.81 21.38 -13.53
C ALA A 59 -11.08 20.13 -13.00
N ILE A 60 -11.80 19.02 -12.86
CA ILE A 60 -11.25 17.75 -12.40
C ILE A 60 -10.21 17.22 -13.40
N SER A 61 -10.55 17.16 -14.69
CA SER A 61 -9.64 16.67 -15.73
C SER A 61 -8.38 17.52 -15.84
N THR A 62 -8.51 18.84 -15.76
CA THR A 62 -7.35 19.75 -15.75
C THR A 62 -6.43 19.44 -14.57
N THR A 63 -6.98 19.23 -13.37
CA THR A 63 -6.18 18.87 -12.19
C THR A 63 -5.46 17.53 -12.38
N LEU A 64 -6.16 16.52 -12.89
CA LEU A 64 -5.57 15.19 -13.11
C LEU A 64 -4.42 15.24 -14.13
N VAL A 65 -4.59 16.01 -15.21
CA VAL A 65 -3.53 16.22 -16.21
C VAL A 65 -2.33 16.93 -15.60
N TRP A 66 -2.54 17.95 -14.78
CA TRP A 66 -1.44 18.65 -14.11
C TRP A 66 -0.70 17.73 -13.13
N VAL A 67 -1.41 16.96 -12.31
CA VAL A 67 -0.79 15.99 -11.38
C VAL A 67 -0.02 14.92 -12.16
N ALA A 68 -0.56 14.40 -13.26
CA ALA A 68 0.15 13.46 -14.13
C ALA A 68 1.42 14.10 -14.74
N GLY A 69 1.34 15.36 -15.16
CA GLY A 69 2.48 16.12 -15.67
C GLY A 69 3.59 16.30 -14.61
N ILE A 70 3.21 16.59 -13.37
CA ILE A 70 4.14 16.70 -12.23
C ILE A 70 4.79 15.34 -11.94
N MET A 71 4.01 14.26 -11.95
CA MET A 71 4.58 12.91 -11.79
C MET A 71 5.62 12.61 -12.85
N ALA A 72 5.32 12.94 -14.12
CA ALA A 72 6.26 12.75 -15.22
C ALA A 72 7.52 13.62 -15.06
N TYR A 73 7.37 14.88 -14.70
CA TYR A 73 8.49 15.81 -14.50
C TYR A 73 9.46 15.35 -13.40
N PHE A 74 8.92 14.86 -12.28
CA PHE A 74 9.73 14.36 -11.15
C PHE A 74 10.11 12.88 -11.26
N ASN A 75 9.85 12.22 -12.39
CA ASN A 75 10.10 10.80 -12.59
C ASN A 75 9.45 9.90 -11.51
N ILE A 76 8.24 10.26 -11.05
CA ILE A 76 7.49 9.47 -10.09
C ILE A 76 6.74 8.37 -10.83
N SER A 77 7.14 7.12 -10.59
CA SER A 77 6.52 5.96 -11.24
C SER A 77 5.08 5.75 -10.77
N ILE A 78 4.20 5.39 -11.70
CA ILE A 78 2.85 4.96 -11.38
C ILE A 78 2.91 3.54 -10.81
N ASN A 79 2.77 3.42 -9.49
CA ASN A 79 2.73 2.17 -8.76
C ASN A 79 1.32 1.94 -8.17
N VAL A 80 1.17 0.81 -7.44
CA VAL A 80 -0.09 0.41 -6.78
C VAL A 80 -0.71 1.51 -5.93
N VAL A 81 0.10 2.27 -5.23
CA VAL A 81 -0.36 3.29 -4.28
C VAL A 81 -0.57 4.62 -5.00
N SER A 82 0.36 5.01 -5.89
CA SER A 82 0.29 6.32 -6.54
C SER A 82 -0.88 6.46 -7.53
N TYR A 83 -1.38 5.36 -8.13
CA TYR A 83 -2.56 5.47 -9.01
C TYR A 83 -3.85 5.83 -8.25
N LEU A 84 -3.94 5.49 -6.95
CA LEU A 84 -5.07 5.86 -6.10
C LEU A 84 -5.23 7.38 -5.99
N THR A 85 -4.15 8.15 -6.22
CA THR A 85 -4.17 9.61 -6.26
C THR A 85 -5.25 10.12 -7.23
N PHE A 86 -5.33 9.55 -8.43
CA PHE A 86 -6.29 9.97 -9.44
C PHE A 86 -7.74 9.72 -8.99
N ASN A 87 -8.02 8.56 -8.40
CA ASN A 87 -9.35 8.23 -7.89
C ASN A 87 -9.76 9.15 -6.74
N LEU A 88 -8.86 9.41 -5.79
CA LEU A 88 -9.11 10.31 -4.67
C LEU A 88 -9.37 11.74 -5.14
N LEU A 89 -8.55 12.25 -6.05
CA LEU A 89 -8.74 13.59 -6.60
C LEU A 89 -10.06 13.74 -7.37
N MET A 90 -10.51 12.72 -8.10
CA MET A 90 -11.83 12.73 -8.74
C MET A 90 -12.95 12.85 -7.72
N ILE A 91 -12.91 12.09 -6.64
CA ILE A 91 -13.94 12.11 -5.59
C ILE A 91 -13.93 13.46 -4.87
N ILE A 92 -12.76 13.98 -4.50
CA ILE A 92 -12.62 15.28 -3.83
C ILE A 92 -13.06 16.40 -4.75
N GLY A 93 -12.70 16.37 -6.04
CA GLY A 93 -13.11 17.35 -7.03
C GLY A 93 -14.62 17.36 -7.24
N ALA A 94 -15.25 16.18 -7.33
CA ALA A 94 -16.71 16.08 -7.41
C ALA A 94 -17.38 16.66 -6.16
N SER A 95 -16.86 16.39 -4.96
CA SER A 95 -17.36 16.96 -3.70
C SER A 95 -17.26 18.50 -3.69
N ASN A 96 -16.11 19.06 -4.04
CA ASN A 96 -15.91 20.50 -4.12
C ASN A 96 -16.87 21.14 -5.11
N ALA A 97 -17.08 20.50 -6.26
CA ALA A 97 -17.99 20.94 -7.28
C ALA A 97 -19.46 20.94 -6.82
N ILE A 98 -19.88 19.89 -6.09
CA ILE A 98 -21.23 19.81 -5.50
C ILE A 98 -21.46 21.01 -4.58
N HIS A 99 -20.55 21.29 -3.67
CA HIS A 99 -20.67 22.42 -2.76
C HIS A 99 -20.77 23.76 -3.49
N LEU A 100 -19.92 23.97 -4.50
CA LEU A 100 -19.92 25.21 -5.29
C LEU A 100 -21.22 25.37 -6.08
N LEU A 101 -21.64 24.33 -6.83
CA LEU A 101 -22.86 24.37 -7.64
C LEU A 101 -24.12 24.51 -6.79
N MET A 102 -24.21 23.81 -5.67
CA MET A 102 -25.34 23.93 -4.74
C MET A 102 -25.51 25.37 -4.25
N LYS A 103 -24.43 26.03 -3.88
CA LYS A 103 -24.48 27.39 -3.39
C LYS A 103 -24.76 28.40 -4.50
N TYR A 104 -24.30 28.14 -5.71
CA TYR A 104 -24.67 28.93 -6.90
C TYR A 104 -26.16 28.83 -7.17
N HIS A 105 -26.76 27.64 -7.17
CA HIS A 105 -28.20 27.46 -7.36
C HIS A 105 -29.02 28.05 -6.21
N GLU A 106 -28.53 27.98 -4.97
CA GLU A 106 -29.17 28.68 -3.84
C GLU A 106 -29.19 30.18 -4.04
N GLY A 107 -28.10 30.77 -4.54
CA GLY A 107 -28.09 32.21 -4.88
C GLY A 107 -29.14 32.58 -5.91
N LEU A 108 -29.23 31.79 -6.99
CA LEU A 108 -30.24 32.00 -8.03
C LEU A 108 -31.67 31.83 -7.50
N SER A 109 -31.95 30.87 -6.62
CA SER A 109 -33.28 30.67 -6.02
C SER A 109 -33.73 31.80 -5.11
N LEU A 110 -32.78 32.59 -4.59
CA LEU A 110 -33.05 33.79 -3.82
C LEU A 110 -33.28 35.02 -4.71
N GLY A 111 -33.35 34.84 -6.04
CA GLY A 111 -33.56 35.92 -7.00
C GLY A 111 -32.32 36.78 -7.27
N LEU A 112 -31.13 36.33 -6.83
CA LEU A 112 -29.90 37.07 -7.10
C LEU A 112 -29.51 36.95 -8.59
N SER A 113 -28.87 38.00 -9.10
CA SER A 113 -28.28 37.93 -10.42
C SER A 113 -27.23 36.85 -10.50
N LYS A 114 -26.91 36.39 -11.69
CA LYS A 114 -25.87 35.42 -11.96
C LYS A 114 -24.52 35.80 -11.33
N ARG A 115 -24.16 37.09 -11.49
CA ARG A 115 -22.90 37.64 -10.96
C ARG A 115 -22.90 37.66 -9.43
N ASP A 116 -23.98 38.16 -8.83
CA ASP A 116 -24.10 38.22 -7.37
C ASP A 116 -24.12 36.83 -6.75
N SER A 117 -24.73 35.87 -7.46
CA SER A 117 -24.71 34.46 -7.04
C SER A 117 -23.29 33.87 -7.03
N LEU A 118 -22.47 34.17 -8.06
CA LEU A 118 -21.06 33.73 -8.11
C LEU A 118 -20.21 34.41 -7.05
N ASP A 119 -20.35 35.71 -6.86
CA ASP A 119 -19.64 36.48 -5.82
C ASP A 119 -20.00 35.95 -4.43
N ARG A 120 -21.27 35.64 -4.19
CA ARG A 120 -21.71 35.00 -2.93
C ARG A 120 -21.10 33.61 -2.69
N VAL A 121 -20.94 32.83 -3.76
CA VAL A 121 -20.27 31.51 -3.65
C VAL A 121 -18.84 31.70 -3.15
N ILE A 122 -18.06 32.55 -3.79
CA ILE A 122 -16.65 32.76 -3.44
C ILE A 122 -16.53 33.26 -2.00
N GLN A 123 -17.35 34.27 -1.61
CA GLN A 123 -17.29 34.86 -0.28
C GLN A 123 -17.75 33.93 0.84
N LYS A 124 -18.83 33.14 0.64
CA LYS A 124 -19.41 32.30 1.70
C LYS A 124 -18.89 30.91 1.76
N ILE A 125 -18.54 30.34 0.61
CA ILE A 125 -18.08 28.93 0.55
C ILE A 125 -16.58 28.82 0.30
N GLY A 126 -15.93 29.81 -0.31
CA GLY A 126 -14.50 29.77 -0.58
C GLY A 126 -13.68 29.47 0.67
N GLY A 127 -14.03 30.10 1.81
CA GLY A 127 -13.37 29.83 3.09
C GLY A 127 -13.59 28.39 3.61
N ALA A 128 -14.82 27.87 3.51
CA ALA A 128 -15.12 26.50 3.93
C ALA A 128 -14.45 25.46 3.03
N LEU A 129 -14.48 25.66 1.71
CA LEU A 129 -13.78 24.79 0.75
C LEU A 129 -12.26 24.86 0.93
N PHE A 130 -11.72 26.05 1.19
CA PHE A 130 -10.29 26.19 1.53
C PHE A 130 -9.93 25.39 2.76
N LEU A 131 -10.69 25.53 3.85
CA LEU A 131 -10.42 24.80 5.09
C LEU A 131 -10.49 23.30 4.88
N THR A 132 -11.53 22.81 4.21
CA THR A 132 -11.68 21.37 3.92
C THR A 132 -10.51 20.86 3.07
N SER A 133 -10.14 21.60 2.01
CA SER A 133 -9.03 21.21 1.16
C SER A 133 -7.69 21.31 1.89
N PHE A 134 -7.50 22.34 2.71
CA PHE A 134 -6.30 22.51 3.53
C PHE A 134 -6.13 21.36 4.54
N THR A 135 -7.18 21.05 5.32
CA THR A 135 -7.13 19.96 6.30
C THR A 135 -6.90 18.61 5.63
N THR A 136 -7.53 18.39 4.47
CA THR A 136 -7.31 17.16 3.67
C THR A 136 -5.88 17.08 3.15
N ALA A 137 -5.36 18.19 2.60
CA ALA A 137 -3.98 18.25 2.12
C ALA A 137 -2.96 17.99 3.25
N VAL A 138 -3.16 18.60 4.42
CA VAL A 138 -2.33 18.36 5.61
C VAL A 138 -2.40 16.91 6.04
N GLY A 139 -3.60 16.30 6.05
CA GLY A 139 -3.78 14.89 6.37
C GLY A 139 -2.96 13.98 5.44
N PHE A 140 -3.01 14.21 4.14
CA PHE A 140 -2.20 13.43 3.19
C PHE A 140 -0.71 13.77 3.26
N CYS A 141 -0.33 15.04 3.39
CA CYS A 141 1.07 15.44 3.53
C CYS A 141 1.73 14.86 4.78
N SER A 142 0.97 14.53 5.85
CA SER A 142 1.52 13.87 7.04
C SER A 142 2.13 12.50 6.73
N LEU A 143 1.69 11.83 5.65
CA LEU A 143 2.31 10.61 5.14
C LEU A 143 3.73 10.85 4.61
N GLY A 144 4.10 12.10 4.34
CA GLY A 144 5.47 12.50 3.98
C GLY A 144 6.51 12.25 5.08
N PHE A 145 6.07 12.09 6.33
CA PHE A 145 6.93 11.74 7.47
C PHE A 145 7.19 10.24 7.63
N THR A 146 6.62 9.40 6.75
CA THR A 146 6.89 7.96 6.78
C THR A 146 8.27 7.65 6.19
N ASN A 147 8.88 6.53 6.59
CA ASN A 147 10.15 6.07 6.03
C ASN A 147 9.97 5.24 4.73
N ILE A 148 8.73 5.09 4.25
CA ILE A 148 8.43 4.29 3.05
C ILE A 148 8.22 5.24 1.86
N LYS A 149 9.17 5.24 0.93
CA LYS A 149 9.21 6.15 -0.22
C LYS A 149 7.90 6.20 -1.01
N VAL A 150 7.27 5.05 -1.23
CA VAL A 150 6.00 4.96 -2.00
C VAL A 150 4.86 5.69 -1.27
N THR A 151 4.73 5.48 0.04
CA THR A 151 3.72 6.14 0.88
C THR A 151 3.98 7.64 1.00
N GLN A 152 5.25 8.02 1.15
CA GLN A 152 5.69 9.42 1.18
C GLN A 152 5.30 10.15 -0.11
N GLN A 153 5.66 9.58 -1.26
CA GLN A 153 5.33 10.14 -2.58
C GLN A 153 3.82 10.25 -2.77
N PHE A 154 3.06 9.22 -2.40
CA PHE A 154 1.60 9.23 -2.47
C PHE A 154 1.00 10.36 -1.64
N GLY A 155 1.39 10.49 -0.37
CA GLY A 155 0.88 11.54 0.52
C GLY A 155 1.13 12.94 0.00
N LEU A 156 2.37 13.21 -0.47
CA LEU A 156 2.73 14.50 -1.04
C LEU A 156 1.99 14.81 -2.35
N LEU A 157 1.84 13.80 -3.23
CA LEU A 157 1.11 13.96 -4.49
C LEU A 157 -0.38 14.25 -4.27
N VAL A 158 -1.02 13.50 -3.37
CA VAL A 158 -2.43 13.72 -3.04
C VAL A 158 -2.61 15.07 -2.36
N GLY A 159 -1.76 15.40 -1.37
CA GLY A 159 -1.82 16.68 -0.68
C GLY A 159 -1.69 17.86 -1.62
N PHE A 160 -0.69 17.85 -2.49
CA PHE A 160 -0.53 18.85 -3.55
C PHE A 160 -1.73 18.88 -4.51
N GLY A 161 -2.17 17.69 -4.97
CA GLY A 161 -3.30 17.55 -5.88
C GLY A 161 -4.60 18.12 -5.32
N VAL A 162 -4.85 17.98 -4.02
CA VAL A 162 -6.02 18.54 -3.33
C VAL A 162 -5.98 20.07 -3.31
N VAL A 163 -4.82 20.66 -3.02
CA VAL A 163 -4.65 22.12 -3.07
C VAL A 163 -4.87 22.63 -4.51
N LEU A 164 -4.26 21.97 -5.48
CA LEU A 164 -4.41 22.31 -6.88
C LEU A 164 -5.89 22.17 -7.34
N MET A 165 -6.56 21.10 -6.94
CA MET A 165 -7.99 20.86 -7.22
C MET A 165 -8.86 21.99 -6.66
N PHE A 166 -8.61 22.44 -5.44
CA PHE A 166 -9.31 23.57 -4.84
C PHE A 166 -9.11 24.84 -5.66
N VAL A 167 -7.87 25.20 -5.98
CA VAL A 167 -7.54 26.40 -6.75
C VAL A 167 -8.21 26.38 -8.14
N LEU A 168 -8.06 25.26 -8.85
CA LEU A 168 -8.64 25.13 -10.19
C LEU A 168 -10.18 25.11 -10.15
N THR A 169 -10.78 24.49 -9.12
CA THR A 169 -12.24 24.49 -8.95
C THR A 169 -12.78 25.92 -8.75
N ILE A 170 -12.14 26.71 -7.87
CA ILE A 170 -12.56 28.09 -7.59
C ILE A 170 -12.30 29.03 -8.78
N ILE A 171 -11.32 28.77 -9.61
CA ILE A 171 -11.01 29.58 -10.78
C ILE A 171 -11.86 29.14 -11.98
N ILE A 172 -11.76 27.88 -12.37
CA ILE A 172 -12.35 27.39 -13.63
C ILE A 172 -13.87 27.35 -13.57
N MET A 173 -14.46 26.87 -12.48
CA MET A 173 -15.91 26.69 -12.44
C MET A 173 -16.68 28.01 -12.50
N PRO A 174 -16.37 29.08 -11.73
CA PRO A 174 -17.02 30.36 -11.88
C PRO A 174 -16.83 30.99 -13.26
N ILE A 175 -15.65 30.86 -13.87
CA ILE A 175 -15.40 31.33 -15.23
C ILE A 175 -16.37 30.66 -16.21
N ILE A 176 -16.43 29.31 -16.21
CA ILE A 176 -17.32 28.57 -17.11
C ILE A 176 -18.79 28.92 -16.83
N LEU A 177 -19.19 28.95 -15.55
CA LEU A 177 -20.55 29.34 -15.16
C LEU A 177 -20.91 30.74 -15.66
N ASN A 178 -19.94 31.66 -15.74
CA ASN A 178 -20.16 32.98 -16.24
C ASN A 178 -20.48 33.02 -17.75
N TYR A 179 -20.03 32.06 -18.54
CA TYR A 179 -20.34 31.97 -19.97
C TYR A 179 -21.59 31.15 -20.28
N ILE A 180 -22.00 30.23 -19.40
CA ILE A 180 -23.16 29.36 -19.61
C ILE A 180 -24.42 30.05 -19.10
N ARG A 181 -25.56 29.89 -19.80
CA ARG A 181 -26.87 30.38 -19.34
C ARG A 181 -27.27 29.67 -18.04
N PRO A 182 -27.79 30.43 -17.04
CA PRO A 182 -28.27 29.81 -15.80
C PRO A 182 -29.42 28.83 -16.10
N PRO A 183 -29.66 27.87 -15.23
CA PRO A 183 -30.81 26.96 -15.31
C PRO A 183 -32.13 27.75 -15.17
N ASP A 184 -33.22 27.17 -15.71
CA ASP A 184 -34.54 27.72 -15.57
C ASP A 184 -35.01 27.70 -14.10
N ASN A 185 -35.82 28.71 -13.71
CA ASN A 185 -36.32 28.84 -12.35
C ASN A 185 -37.05 27.58 -11.86
N ASP A 186 -37.85 26.95 -12.72
CA ASP A 186 -38.56 25.70 -12.41
C ASP A 186 -37.61 24.55 -12.09
N HIS A 187 -36.45 24.55 -12.72
CA HIS A 187 -35.44 23.52 -12.42
C HIS A 187 -34.75 23.81 -11.08
N ILE A 188 -34.44 25.04 -10.79
CA ILE A 188 -33.84 25.48 -9.53
C ILE A 188 -34.80 25.19 -8.37
N ASP A 189 -36.07 25.50 -8.50
CA ASP A 189 -37.09 25.23 -7.49
C ASP A 189 -37.25 23.72 -7.23
N ARG A 190 -37.29 22.90 -8.28
CA ARG A 190 -37.35 21.44 -8.16
C ARG A 190 -36.11 20.88 -7.50
N LEU A 191 -34.93 21.44 -7.74
CA LEU A 191 -33.67 21.01 -7.15
C LEU A 191 -33.63 21.34 -5.65
N ILE A 192 -34.03 22.57 -5.27
CA ILE A 192 -33.90 23.03 -3.87
C ILE A 192 -35.09 22.55 -3.02
N ARG A 193 -36.31 22.52 -3.56
CA ARG A 193 -37.51 22.05 -2.85
C ARG A 193 -37.78 20.54 -3.03
N GLY A 194 -36.96 19.85 -3.83
CA GLY A 194 -37.11 18.43 -4.16
C GLY A 194 -36.89 17.47 -2.97
N GLY A 195 -37.32 16.21 -3.16
CA GLY A 195 -37.38 15.21 -2.10
C GLY A 195 -36.09 14.91 -1.36
N GLN A 196 -34.91 15.27 -1.89
CA GLN A 196 -33.63 15.11 -1.21
C GLN A 196 -33.51 16.02 0.02
N PHE A 197 -34.03 17.26 -0.08
CA PHE A 197 -34.11 18.21 1.05
C PHE A 197 -35.22 17.87 2.03
N LEU A 198 -36.30 17.24 1.59
CA LEU A 198 -37.36 16.72 2.48
C LEU A 198 -36.83 15.59 3.38
N ALA A 199 -35.96 14.73 2.87
CA ALA A 199 -35.30 13.71 3.68
C ALA A 199 -34.34 14.34 4.73
N ALA A 200 -33.57 15.36 4.34
CA ALA A 200 -32.72 16.12 5.25
C ALA A 200 -33.55 16.87 6.33
N GLY A 201 -34.70 17.42 5.94
CA GLY A 201 -35.65 18.07 6.88
C GLY A 201 -36.21 17.08 7.92
N ARG A 202 -36.57 15.85 7.48
CA ARG A 202 -37.03 14.79 8.40
C ARG A 202 -35.92 14.37 9.37
N LEU A 203 -34.70 14.17 8.87
CA LEU A 203 -33.52 13.88 9.69
C LEU A 203 -33.26 15.00 10.72
N ASN A 204 -33.32 16.25 10.29
CA ASN A 204 -33.13 17.41 11.17
C ASN A 204 -34.22 17.47 12.25
N SER A 205 -35.49 17.24 11.90
CA SER A 205 -36.57 17.23 12.88
C SER A 205 -36.42 16.06 13.88
N TRP A 206 -35.94 14.90 13.41
CA TRP A 206 -35.65 13.75 14.30
C TRP A 206 -34.47 14.04 15.22
N ASN A 207 -33.41 14.66 14.70
CA ASN A 207 -32.24 15.08 15.48
C ASN A 207 -32.64 16.08 16.58
N GLN A 208 -33.47 17.06 16.28
CA GLN A 208 -33.93 18.03 17.28
C GLN A 208 -34.86 17.41 18.33
N LYS A 209 -35.65 16.37 17.97
CA LYS A 209 -36.55 15.69 18.91
C LYS A 209 -35.84 14.72 19.84
N HIS A 210 -34.74 14.07 19.38
CA HIS A 210 -34.07 13.01 20.10
C HIS A 210 -32.54 13.20 20.25
N PRO A 211 -32.05 14.39 20.65
CA PRO A 211 -30.61 14.67 20.69
C PRO A 211 -29.84 13.75 21.64
N ARG A 212 -30.45 13.41 22.80
CA ARG A 212 -29.84 12.54 23.82
C ARG A 212 -29.68 11.10 23.30
N SER A 213 -30.72 10.56 22.67
CA SER A 213 -30.67 9.20 22.10
C SER A 213 -29.62 9.08 21.00
N ILE A 214 -29.51 10.10 20.15
CA ILE A 214 -28.50 10.12 19.09
C ILE A 214 -27.09 10.15 19.67
N LEU A 215 -26.83 11.02 20.67
CA LEU A 215 -25.54 11.10 21.33
C LEU A 215 -25.19 9.79 22.06
N THR A 216 -26.18 9.16 22.72
CA THR A 216 -25.98 7.87 23.39
C THR A 216 -25.63 6.76 22.41
N ILE A 217 -26.39 6.64 21.31
CA ILE A 217 -26.13 5.63 20.25
C ILE A 217 -24.75 5.88 19.62
N SER A 218 -24.45 7.14 19.28
CA SER A 218 -23.14 7.50 18.71
C SER A 218 -21.99 7.19 19.69
N GLY A 219 -22.19 7.44 20.99
CA GLY A 219 -21.22 7.11 22.03
C GLY A 219 -20.99 5.59 22.17
N ILE A 220 -22.07 4.80 22.14
CA ILE A 220 -21.98 3.33 22.16
C ILE A 220 -21.25 2.80 20.94
N LEU A 221 -21.57 3.30 19.75
CA LEU A 221 -20.89 2.93 18.50
C LEU A 221 -19.41 3.32 18.53
N PHE A 222 -19.09 4.51 19.06
CA PHE A 222 -17.71 4.97 19.21
C PHE A 222 -16.90 4.07 20.17
N ILE A 223 -17.46 3.73 21.33
CA ILE A 223 -16.82 2.81 22.28
C ILE A 223 -16.66 1.42 21.66
N GLY A 224 -17.69 0.93 20.97
CA GLY A 224 -17.60 -0.33 20.23
C GLY A 224 -16.51 -0.34 19.18
N ALA A 225 -16.36 0.75 18.45
CA ALA A 225 -15.29 0.93 17.46
C ALA A 225 -13.91 0.98 18.13
N LEU A 226 -13.77 1.69 19.28
CA LEU A 226 -12.52 1.70 20.05
C LEU A 226 -12.13 0.28 20.52
N ILE A 227 -13.08 -0.50 21.00
CA ILE A 227 -12.83 -1.90 21.38
C ILE A 227 -12.40 -2.73 20.14
N GLY A 228 -13.01 -2.45 18.99
CA GLY A 228 -12.64 -3.07 17.72
C GLY A 228 -11.19 -2.79 17.30
N LEU A 229 -10.67 -1.58 17.57
CA LEU A 229 -9.27 -1.23 17.27
C LEU A 229 -8.25 -2.15 17.97
N PHE A 230 -8.55 -2.58 19.19
CA PHE A 230 -7.69 -3.53 19.92
C PHE A 230 -7.73 -4.96 19.37
N LYS A 231 -8.68 -5.27 18.49
CA LYS A 231 -8.81 -6.58 17.85
C LYS A 231 -8.25 -6.60 16.42
N ILE A 232 -7.71 -5.49 15.94
CA ILE A 232 -7.09 -5.45 14.62
C ILE A 232 -5.83 -6.32 14.67
N ASP A 233 -5.81 -7.36 13.83
CA ASP A 233 -4.62 -8.17 13.64
C ASP A 233 -3.71 -7.48 12.64
N TYR A 234 -2.48 -7.20 13.06
CA TYR A 234 -1.43 -6.61 12.22
C TYR A 234 -0.48 -7.67 11.67
N ASN A 235 -0.79 -8.93 11.92
CA ASN A 235 0.09 -10.05 11.70
C ASN A 235 -0.21 -10.75 10.35
N ALA A 236 -0.35 -9.93 9.31
CA ALA A 236 -0.64 -10.41 7.97
C ALA A 236 0.52 -11.25 7.38
N SER A 237 0.18 -12.22 6.56
CA SER A 237 1.12 -13.00 5.76
C SER A 237 1.27 -12.42 4.34
N VAL A 238 2.29 -12.86 3.60
CA VAL A 238 2.58 -12.33 2.26
C VAL A 238 1.52 -12.75 1.22
N LEU A 239 0.93 -13.94 1.38
CA LEU A 239 -0.06 -14.48 0.44
C LEU A 239 -1.52 -14.11 0.77
N GLU A 240 -1.77 -13.46 1.91
CA GLU A 240 -3.11 -13.13 2.38
C GLU A 240 -3.84 -12.13 1.47
N ASP A 241 -3.09 -11.33 0.72
CA ASP A 241 -3.65 -10.41 -0.28
C ASP A 241 -4.27 -11.13 -1.49
N LEU A 242 -3.96 -12.41 -1.67
CA LEU A 242 -4.46 -13.20 -2.79
C LEU A 242 -5.68 -14.01 -2.37
N LYS A 243 -6.77 -13.89 -3.13
CA LYS A 243 -8.00 -14.65 -2.85
C LYS A 243 -7.89 -16.10 -3.35
N PRO A 244 -8.44 -17.09 -2.60
CA PRO A 244 -8.63 -18.44 -3.10
C PRO A 244 -9.39 -18.44 -4.45
N GLY A 245 -8.95 -19.29 -5.39
CA GLY A 245 -9.49 -19.34 -6.75
C GLY A 245 -8.83 -18.34 -7.72
N ASN A 246 -7.86 -17.55 -7.26
CA ASN A 246 -6.94 -16.83 -8.14
C ASN A 246 -5.88 -17.85 -8.62
N PRO A 247 -5.64 -17.99 -9.94
CA PRO A 247 -4.64 -18.95 -10.45
C PRO A 247 -3.27 -18.81 -9.79
N LEU A 248 -2.84 -17.59 -9.50
CA LEU A 248 -1.58 -17.33 -8.81
C LEU A 248 -1.58 -17.89 -7.38
N TYR A 249 -2.69 -17.74 -6.64
CA TYR A 249 -2.83 -18.30 -5.30
C TYR A 249 -2.78 -19.83 -5.33
N ASP A 250 -3.50 -20.43 -6.27
CA ASP A 250 -3.59 -21.88 -6.40
C ASP A 250 -2.23 -22.49 -6.80
N ASP A 251 -1.50 -21.85 -7.73
CA ASP A 251 -0.13 -22.24 -8.11
C ASP A 251 0.85 -22.13 -6.93
N LEU A 252 0.81 -21.02 -6.20
CA LEU A 252 1.67 -20.81 -5.03
C LEU A 252 1.38 -21.84 -3.94
N GLN A 253 0.10 -22.11 -3.66
CA GLN A 253 -0.29 -23.15 -2.70
C GLN A 253 0.11 -24.56 -3.13
N TYR A 254 0.04 -24.86 -4.44
CA TYR A 254 0.49 -26.14 -4.95
C TYR A 254 2.00 -26.32 -4.71
N VAL A 255 2.80 -25.31 -5.09
CA VAL A 255 4.25 -25.34 -4.90
C VAL A 255 4.61 -25.36 -3.42
N GLU A 256 3.91 -24.64 -2.58
CA GLU A 256 4.12 -24.66 -1.13
C GLU A 256 3.95 -26.07 -0.56
N ARG A 257 2.86 -26.75 -0.91
CA ARG A 257 2.59 -28.10 -0.43
C ARG A 257 3.52 -29.18 -1.00
N LYS A 258 3.97 -29.02 -2.25
CA LYS A 258 4.76 -30.04 -2.95
C LYS A 258 6.27 -29.81 -2.87
N MET A 259 6.72 -28.56 -2.76
CA MET A 259 8.13 -28.21 -2.80
C MET A 259 8.64 -27.59 -1.49
N GLY A 260 7.82 -27.62 -0.43
CA GLY A 260 8.25 -27.24 0.92
C GLY A 260 8.45 -25.73 1.12
N GLY A 261 7.58 -24.91 0.54
CA GLY A 261 7.59 -23.46 0.73
C GLY A 261 7.88 -22.67 -0.56
N THR A 262 7.31 -21.48 -0.63
CA THR A 262 7.43 -20.58 -1.79
C THR A 262 8.28 -19.36 -1.50
N LEU A 263 8.53 -19.07 -0.22
CA LEU A 263 9.17 -17.84 0.22
C LEU A 263 10.64 -18.07 0.58
N PRO A 264 11.57 -17.28 0.03
CA PRO A 264 12.99 -17.42 0.32
C PRO A 264 13.38 -16.77 1.65
N LEU A 265 14.20 -17.46 2.40
CA LEU A 265 14.90 -16.99 3.60
C LEU A 265 16.38 -17.27 3.43
N GLU A 266 17.22 -16.27 3.64
CA GLU A 266 18.67 -16.38 3.45
C GLU A 266 19.38 -16.17 4.78
N VAL A 267 20.30 -17.09 5.10
CA VAL A 267 21.19 -16.96 6.25
C VAL A 267 22.59 -16.73 5.72
N ILE A 268 23.11 -15.54 5.95
CA ILE A 268 24.48 -15.15 5.54
C ILE A 268 25.41 -15.33 6.72
N ILE A 269 26.53 -16.01 6.48
CA ILE A 269 27.59 -16.23 7.47
C ILE A 269 28.88 -15.63 6.90
N ASP A 270 29.48 -14.73 7.66
CA ASP A 270 30.77 -14.11 7.35
C ASP A 270 31.86 -14.73 8.21
N THR A 271 32.80 -15.42 7.57
CA THR A 271 33.93 -16.07 8.25
C THR A 271 35.03 -15.09 8.61
N LYS A 272 34.98 -13.85 8.10
CA LYS A 272 36.00 -12.81 8.25
C LYS A 272 37.40 -13.24 7.79
N ARG A 273 37.47 -14.28 6.99
CA ARG A 273 38.71 -14.88 6.47
C ARG A 273 38.55 -15.21 5.00
N GLU A 274 39.51 -14.82 4.17
CA GLU A 274 39.57 -15.21 2.76
C GLU A 274 39.57 -16.74 2.63
N ASN A 275 38.80 -17.27 1.68
CA ASN A 275 38.50 -18.70 1.48
C ASN A 275 37.88 -19.41 2.70
N GLY A 276 37.57 -18.73 3.79
CA GLY A 276 37.10 -19.35 5.02
C GLY A 276 35.82 -20.17 4.85
N SER A 277 34.99 -19.83 3.86
CA SER A 277 33.77 -20.58 3.56
C SER A 277 34.00 -21.94 2.87
N LEU A 278 35.20 -22.19 2.35
CA LEU A 278 35.58 -23.45 1.68
C LEU A 278 36.38 -24.37 2.58
N HIS A 279 36.74 -23.92 3.79
CA HIS A 279 37.52 -24.74 4.74
C HIS A 279 36.68 -25.97 5.17
N PRO A 280 37.24 -27.18 5.13
CA PRO A 280 36.50 -28.43 5.40
C PRO A 280 35.81 -28.48 6.78
N GLU A 281 36.46 -27.98 7.82
CA GLU A 281 35.87 -27.90 9.16
C GLU A 281 34.63 -26.96 9.16
N PHE A 282 34.72 -25.81 8.50
CA PHE A 282 33.61 -24.88 8.41
C PHE A 282 32.44 -25.48 7.61
N LEU A 283 32.72 -26.17 6.50
CA LEU A 283 31.70 -26.87 5.71
C LEU A 283 30.98 -27.92 6.54
N SER A 284 31.69 -28.66 7.40
CA SER A 284 31.12 -29.65 8.33
C SER A 284 30.21 -28.99 9.37
N ILE A 285 30.65 -27.88 9.95
CA ILE A 285 29.86 -27.14 10.94
C ILE A 285 28.59 -26.51 10.28
N ILE A 286 28.69 -25.99 9.05
CA ILE A 286 27.53 -25.50 8.30
C ILE A 286 26.51 -26.62 8.05
N GLN A 287 26.93 -27.83 7.74
CA GLN A 287 26.00 -28.97 7.58
C GLN A 287 25.30 -29.31 8.91
N SER A 288 25.99 -29.19 10.03
CA SER A 288 25.38 -29.32 11.35
C SER A 288 24.38 -28.19 11.65
N PHE A 289 24.72 -26.96 11.29
CA PHE A 289 23.84 -25.82 11.43
C PHE A 289 22.60 -25.94 10.54
N LYS A 290 22.74 -26.40 9.31
CA LYS A 290 21.60 -26.72 8.43
C LYS A 290 20.64 -27.71 9.09
N LYS A 291 21.15 -28.77 9.72
CA LYS A 291 20.31 -29.75 10.43
C LYS A 291 19.54 -29.09 11.57
N GLU A 292 20.15 -28.13 12.27
CA GLU A 292 19.49 -27.39 13.33
C GLU A 292 18.41 -26.48 12.80
N ILE A 293 18.68 -25.73 11.73
CA ILE A 293 17.69 -24.87 11.03
C ILE A 293 16.47 -25.70 10.57
N LEU A 294 16.69 -26.89 10.03
CA LEU A 294 15.62 -27.78 9.55
C LEU A 294 14.74 -28.39 10.65
N LYS A 295 15.09 -28.21 11.94
CA LYS A 295 14.18 -28.58 13.05
C LYS A 295 13.01 -27.62 13.19
N THR A 296 13.13 -26.40 12.65
CA THR A 296 12.04 -25.43 12.60
C THR A 296 11.00 -25.89 11.59
N SER A 297 9.78 -26.15 12.05
CA SER A 297 8.72 -26.81 11.26
C SER A 297 8.33 -26.07 9.97
N GLU A 298 8.53 -24.75 9.94
CA GLU A 298 8.20 -23.90 8.81
C GLU A 298 9.32 -23.79 7.76
N ILE A 299 10.51 -24.30 8.07
CA ILE A 299 11.65 -24.36 7.14
C ILE A 299 11.74 -25.76 6.57
N ASN A 300 11.27 -25.91 5.34
CA ASN A 300 11.17 -27.23 4.72
C ASN A 300 12.40 -27.61 3.90
N THR A 301 13.15 -26.64 3.42
CA THR A 301 14.39 -26.86 2.66
C THR A 301 15.44 -25.83 3.03
N ALA A 302 16.69 -26.30 3.09
CA ALA A 302 17.86 -25.46 3.27
C ALA A 302 18.99 -26.02 2.39
N VAL A 303 19.63 -25.17 1.62
CA VAL A 303 20.71 -25.53 0.70
C VAL A 303 21.95 -24.75 1.11
N THR A 304 23.06 -25.43 1.24
CA THR A 304 24.37 -24.90 1.63
C THR A 304 25.36 -25.12 0.49
N PRO A 305 26.50 -24.43 0.45
CA PRO A 305 27.59 -24.78 -0.48
C PRO A 305 28.06 -26.22 -0.36
N GLY A 306 28.08 -26.73 0.86
CA GLY A 306 28.48 -28.14 1.11
C GLY A 306 27.56 -29.16 0.42
N ASP A 307 26.28 -28.87 0.24
CA ASP A 307 25.37 -29.76 -0.49
C ASP A 307 25.77 -29.91 -1.96
N TYR A 308 26.15 -28.81 -2.59
CA TYR A 308 26.60 -28.81 -4.00
C TYR A 308 28.04 -29.35 -4.11
N LEU A 309 28.91 -29.05 -3.14
CA LEU A 309 30.25 -29.61 -3.11
C LEU A 309 30.25 -31.13 -2.93
N MET A 310 29.34 -31.70 -2.14
CA MET A 310 29.14 -33.13 -2.04
C MET A 310 28.68 -33.77 -3.35
N LEU A 311 27.81 -33.06 -4.12
CA LEU A 311 27.41 -33.51 -5.44
C LEU A 311 28.58 -33.46 -6.44
N ALA A 312 29.35 -32.37 -6.39
CA ALA A 312 30.51 -32.22 -7.24
C ALA A 312 31.57 -33.27 -6.97
N ASN A 313 31.80 -33.62 -5.71
CA ASN A 313 32.73 -34.66 -5.33
C ASN A 313 32.27 -36.06 -5.81
N GLU A 314 30.97 -36.35 -5.74
CA GLU A 314 30.35 -37.55 -6.27
C GLU A 314 30.53 -37.69 -7.79
N GLU A 315 30.39 -36.56 -8.55
CA GLU A 315 30.41 -36.53 -10.00
C GLU A 315 31.84 -36.45 -10.57
N TRP A 316 32.72 -35.64 -9.97
CA TRP A 316 34.03 -35.26 -10.52
C TRP A 316 35.21 -35.60 -9.59
N GLY A 317 34.95 -36.05 -8.35
CA GLY A 317 35.97 -36.40 -7.36
C GLY A 317 36.17 -37.88 -7.23
N ASP A 318 36.06 -38.40 -5.99
CA ASP A 318 36.26 -39.81 -5.64
C ASP A 318 35.05 -40.72 -5.87
N GLY A 319 33.94 -40.16 -6.36
CA GLY A 319 32.68 -40.88 -6.58
C GLY A 319 31.83 -41.06 -5.32
N GLU A 320 32.23 -40.50 -4.18
CA GLU A 320 31.48 -40.55 -2.95
C GLU A 320 30.80 -39.23 -2.63
N ARG A 321 29.54 -39.27 -2.14
CA ARG A 321 28.78 -38.12 -1.74
C ARG A 321 29.18 -37.60 -0.36
N ARG A 322 30.39 -37.05 -0.27
CA ARG A 322 30.98 -36.49 0.95
C ARG A 322 31.56 -35.10 0.70
N LEU A 323 31.79 -34.34 1.76
CA LEU A 323 32.48 -33.06 1.67
C LEU A 323 33.91 -33.26 1.18
N PRO A 324 34.45 -32.30 0.39
CA PRO A 324 35.88 -32.31 0.02
C PRO A 324 36.76 -32.31 1.28
N GLU A 325 37.86 -33.09 1.22
CA GLU A 325 38.78 -33.20 2.34
C GLU A 325 39.76 -32.02 2.45
N THR A 326 40.02 -31.37 1.32
CA THR A 326 40.92 -30.22 1.27
C THR A 326 40.24 -28.97 0.78
N GLU A 327 40.77 -27.79 1.16
CA GLU A 327 40.33 -26.48 0.67
C GLU A 327 40.57 -26.34 -0.85
N LEU A 328 41.63 -26.97 -1.38
CA LEU A 328 41.97 -26.96 -2.78
C LEU A 328 40.93 -27.69 -3.62
N ASP A 329 40.47 -28.89 -3.17
CA ASP A 329 39.39 -29.62 -3.83
C ASP A 329 38.11 -28.85 -3.80
N ALA A 330 37.75 -28.24 -2.65
CA ALA A 330 36.57 -27.38 -2.53
C ALA A 330 36.63 -26.19 -3.47
N LEU A 331 37.79 -25.58 -3.64
CA LEU A 331 38.01 -24.45 -4.54
C LEU A 331 37.88 -24.89 -6.00
N SER A 332 38.50 -26.02 -6.39
CA SER A 332 38.41 -26.53 -7.77
C SER A 332 36.98 -26.84 -8.18
N PHE A 333 36.21 -27.53 -7.33
CA PHE A 333 34.79 -27.77 -7.59
C PHE A 333 33.93 -26.49 -7.61
N THR A 334 34.30 -25.49 -6.81
CA THR A 334 33.58 -24.19 -6.81
C THR A 334 33.76 -23.48 -8.14
N VAL A 335 34.96 -23.52 -8.75
CA VAL A 335 35.20 -22.86 -10.05
C VAL A 335 34.46 -23.54 -11.18
N GLU A 336 34.31 -24.85 -11.14
CA GLU A 336 33.64 -25.63 -12.19
C GLU A 336 32.11 -25.70 -12.02
N PHE A 337 31.59 -25.43 -10.82
CA PHE A 337 30.18 -25.60 -10.51
C PHE A 337 29.48 -24.31 -10.10
N ASP A 338 28.92 -23.59 -11.08
CA ASP A 338 28.26 -22.26 -10.91
C ASP A 338 27.27 -22.20 -9.73
N ARG A 339 26.64 -23.34 -9.36
CA ARG A 339 25.69 -23.38 -8.25
C ARG A 339 26.35 -23.21 -6.90
N VAL A 340 27.61 -23.61 -6.73
CA VAL A 340 28.40 -23.37 -5.51
C VAL A 340 28.73 -21.87 -5.44
N GLN A 341 29.24 -21.32 -6.55
CA GLN A 341 29.56 -19.88 -6.63
C GLN A 341 28.36 -19.01 -6.27
N ALA A 342 27.15 -19.38 -6.71
CA ALA A 342 25.94 -18.67 -6.42
C ALA A 342 25.64 -18.51 -4.90
N LEU A 343 26.24 -19.33 -4.05
CA LEU A 343 26.08 -19.30 -2.60
C LEU A 343 27.27 -18.66 -1.86
N LEU A 344 28.27 -18.18 -2.59
CA LEU A 344 29.51 -17.60 -2.05
C LEU A 344 29.69 -16.19 -2.57
N ASN A 345 30.52 -15.39 -1.91
CA ASN A 345 30.99 -14.10 -2.46
C ASN A 345 32.35 -14.28 -3.19
N ASP A 346 32.84 -13.20 -3.80
CA ASP A 346 34.00 -13.25 -4.71
C ASP A 346 35.31 -13.73 -4.05
N ASP A 347 35.52 -13.43 -2.76
CA ASP A 347 36.70 -13.83 -1.98
C ASP A 347 36.46 -15.04 -1.10
N TYR A 348 35.32 -15.70 -1.23
CA TYR A 348 34.90 -16.87 -0.47
C TYR A 348 34.95 -16.69 1.06
N SER A 349 34.91 -15.45 1.52
CA SER A 349 34.84 -15.14 2.95
C SER A 349 33.45 -15.28 3.52
N LYS A 350 32.41 -15.16 2.67
CA LYS A 350 31.00 -15.20 3.04
C LYS A 350 30.27 -16.29 2.28
N THR A 351 29.37 -16.92 3.00
CA THR A 351 28.47 -17.90 2.42
C THR A 351 27.03 -17.61 2.79
N ARG A 352 26.11 -18.13 1.99
CA ARG A 352 24.69 -18.11 2.32
C ARG A 352 24.10 -19.50 2.35
N ILE A 353 23.22 -19.73 3.32
CA ILE A 353 22.31 -20.86 3.34
C ILE A 353 21.00 -20.37 2.77
N SER A 354 20.57 -20.95 1.66
CA SER A 354 19.31 -20.60 1.03
C SER A 354 18.21 -21.51 1.51
N CYS A 355 17.26 -20.96 2.27
CA CYS A 355 16.14 -21.68 2.84
C CYS A 355 14.84 -21.33 2.11
N ARG A 356 13.90 -22.28 2.10
CA ARG A 356 12.51 -22.02 1.72
C ARG A 356 11.61 -22.21 2.92
N ILE A 357 10.75 -21.24 3.15
CA ILE A 357 9.79 -21.24 4.24
C ILE A 357 8.37 -21.17 3.69
N SER A 358 7.45 -21.70 4.46
CA SER A 358 6.02 -21.54 4.22
C SER A 358 5.59 -20.08 4.42
N ASP A 359 4.45 -19.70 3.83
CA ASP A 359 3.86 -18.41 4.12
C ASP A 359 3.42 -18.36 5.59
N LEU A 360 3.83 -17.29 6.28
CA LEU A 360 3.64 -17.19 7.72
C LEU A 360 3.48 -15.72 8.15
N PRO A 361 2.81 -15.51 9.29
CA PRO A 361 2.64 -14.20 9.87
C PRO A 361 3.96 -13.57 10.32
N PHE A 362 4.00 -12.23 10.34
CA PHE A 362 5.20 -11.45 10.68
C PHE A 362 5.86 -11.90 11.99
N ASP A 363 5.07 -12.01 13.08
CA ASP A 363 5.61 -12.33 14.41
C ASP A 363 6.28 -13.71 14.42
N ARG A 364 5.75 -14.68 13.66
CA ARG A 364 6.37 -15.99 13.54
C ARG A 364 7.67 -15.94 12.72
N GLY A 365 7.69 -15.15 11.63
CA GLY A 365 8.90 -14.92 10.84
C GLY A 365 10.04 -14.31 11.66
N MET A 366 9.72 -13.37 12.54
CA MET A 366 10.71 -12.76 13.43
C MET A 366 11.22 -13.72 14.50
N LYS A 367 10.34 -14.58 15.04
CA LYS A 367 10.77 -15.65 15.98
C LYS A 367 11.70 -16.66 15.30
N ILE A 368 11.39 -17.09 14.09
CA ILE A 368 12.27 -17.98 13.30
C ILE A 368 13.63 -17.33 13.09
N ARG A 369 13.66 -16.02 12.76
CA ARG A 369 14.92 -15.28 12.66
C ARG A 369 15.74 -15.36 13.96
N GLU A 370 15.10 -15.15 15.11
CA GLU A 370 15.76 -15.22 16.42
C GLU A 370 16.21 -16.64 16.75
N GLU A 371 15.39 -17.66 16.47
CA GLU A 371 15.72 -19.08 16.66
C GLU A 371 16.98 -19.46 15.86
N ILE A 372 17.07 -19.04 14.58
CA ILE A 372 18.24 -19.26 13.73
C ILE A 372 19.49 -18.55 14.28
N LEU A 373 19.36 -17.30 14.70
CA LEU A 373 20.49 -16.56 15.28
C LEU A 373 21.00 -17.18 16.58
N LEU A 374 20.10 -17.64 17.45
CA LEU A 374 20.45 -18.33 18.68
C LEU A 374 21.15 -19.67 18.40
N ALA A 375 20.63 -20.45 17.45
CA ALA A 375 21.26 -21.69 17.02
C ALA A 375 22.66 -21.48 16.43
N GLY A 376 22.80 -20.43 15.60
CA GLY A 376 24.06 -20.03 15.02
C GLY A 376 25.07 -19.57 16.08
N ASN A 377 24.68 -18.70 16.98
CA ASN A 377 25.58 -18.26 18.08
C ASN A 377 26.00 -19.38 18.99
N LYS A 378 25.14 -20.38 19.20
CA LYS A 378 25.49 -21.59 19.98
C LYS A 378 26.54 -22.45 19.28
N LEU A 379 26.51 -22.56 17.96
CA LEU A 379 27.43 -23.42 17.18
C LEU A 379 28.76 -22.73 16.85
N PHE A 380 28.69 -21.43 16.51
CA PHE A 380 29.84 -20.68 16.02
C PHE A 380 30.45 -19.74 17.08
N GLY A 381 29.76 -19.49 18.21
CA GLY A 381 30.18 -18.50 19.21
C GLY A 381 30.22 -17.08 18.61
N ASP A 382 31.05 -16.22 19.19
CA ASP A 382 31.23 -14.82 18.72
C ASP A 382 32.24 -14.69 17.56
N SER A 383 32.72 -15.80 17.02
CA SER A 383 33.77 -15.78 16.00
C SER A 383 33.27 -15.43 14.61
N LEU A 384 32.01 -15.66 14.31
CA LEU A 384 31.38 -15.43 13.00
C LEU A 384 30.23 -14.41 13.10
N ASP A 385 30.05 -13.64 12.03
CA ASP A 385 28.89 -12.73 11.90
C ASP A 385 27.77 -13.43 11.11
N ILE A 386 26.62 -13.63 11.76
CA ILE A 386 25.46 -14.30 11.17
C ILE A 386 24.36 -13.30 10.95
N LYS A 387 23.86 -13.23 9.73
CA LYS A 387 22.73 -12.36 9.34
C LYS A 387 21.64 -13.20 8.70
N VAL A 388 20.44 -13.12 9.26
CA VAL A 388 19.24 -13.71 8.65
C VAL A 388 18.52 -12.61 7.89
N THR A 389 18.31 -12.82 6.59
CA THR A 389 17.77 -11.87 5.65
C THR A 389 16.88 -12.56 4.59
N GLY A 390 16.58 -11.89 3.52
CA GLY A 390 15.76 -12.42 2.42
C GLY A 390 14.58 -11.52 2.15
N SER A 391 14.05 -11.63 0.94
CA SER A 391 12.91 -10.81 0.50
C SER A 391 11.66 -11.02 1.36
N THR A 392 11.49 -12.21 1.92
CA THR A 392 10.38 -12.53 2.84
C THR A 392 10.44 -11.72 4.13
N LEU A 393 11.60 -11.75 4.82
CA LEU A 393 11.77 -10.95 6.05
C LEU A 393 11.67 -9.45 5.76
N LEU A 394 12.17 -9.01 4.61
CA LEU A 394 12.04 -7.62 4.18
C LEU A 394 10.55 -7.25 3.97
N ALA A 395 9.78 -8.08 3.28
CA ALA A 395 8.35 -7.86 3.07
C ALA A 395 7.59 -7.81 4.40
N LEU A 396 7.80 -8.79 5.27
CA LEU A 396 7.18 -8.85 6.60
C LEU A 396 7.55 -7.62 7.46
N SER A 397 8.83 -7.24 7.51
CA SER A 397 9.27 -6.07 8.29
C SER A 397 8.71 -4.75 7.74
N THR A 398 8.59 -4.65 6.41
CA THR A 398 8.01 -3.48 5.75
C THR A 398 6.54 -3.30 6.15
N GLY A 399 5.76 -4.38 6.19
CA GLY A 399 4.36 -4.35 6.63
C GLY A 399 4.20 -3.77 8.04
N ARG A 400 4.99 -4.25 9.02
CA ARG A 400 4.96 -3.74 10.40
C ARG A 400 5.38 -2.27 10.50
N HIS A 401 6.45 -1.88 9.81
CA HIS A 401 6.89 -0.50 9.77
C HIS A 401 5.84 0.41 9.12
N LEU A 402 5.13 -0.07 8.10
CA LEU A 402 4.03 0.64 7.46
C LEU A 402 2.92 0.95 8.47
N VAL A 403 2.44 -0.03 9.21
CA VAL A 403 1.39 0.16 10.23
C VAL A 403 1.83 1.16 11.29
N LYS A 404 3.03 1.00 11.85
CA LYS A 404 3.57 1.93 12.86
C LYS A 404 3.67 3.35 12.32
N ASN A 405 4.19 3.52 11.10
CA ASN A 405 4.36 4.83 10.47
C ASN A 405 3.01 5.46 10.15
N LEU A 406 2.04 4.69 9.64
CA LEU A 406 0.68 5.18 9.39
C LEU A 406 0.01 5.65 10.68
N THR A 407 0.14 4.90 11.77
CA THR A 407 -0.40 5.29 13.08
C THR A 407 0.22 6.60 13.56
N THR A 408 1.53 6.74 13.48
CA THR A 408 2.24 7.98 13.86
C THR A 408 1.79 9.16 12.99
N SER A 409 1.72 8.96 11.67
CA SER A 409 1.26 10.00 10.73
C SER A 409 -0.18 10.41 10.98
N PHE A 410 -1.05 9.45 11.35
CA PHE A 410 -2.43 9.74 11.73
C PHE A 410 -2.52 10.67 12.93
N PHE A 411 -1.77 10.41 14.00
CA PHE A 411 -1.74 11.30 15.17
C PHE A 411 -1.17 12.68 14.86
N ILE A 412 -0.12 12.75 14.05
CA ILE A 412 0.45 14.03 13.59
C ILE A 412 -0.60 14.81 12.79
N ALA A 413 -1.26 14.16 11.83
CA ALA A 413 -2.33 14.78 11.03
C ALA A 413 -3.48 15.28 11.92
N PHE A 414 -3.95 14.44 12.83
CA PHE A 414 -5.02 14.79 13.75
C PHE A 414 -4.65 16.03 14.57
N PHE A 415 -3.43 16.07 15.11
CA PHE A 415 -2.96 17.20 15.90
C PHE A 415 -2.85 18.49 15.07
N ILE A 416 -2.31 18.42 13.86
CA ILE A 416 -2.20 19.59 12.98
C ILE A 416 -3.59 20.08 12.55
N ILE A 417 -4.51 19.17 12.21
CA ILE A 417 -5.88 19.53 11.85
C ILE A 417 -6.58 20.18 13.05
N PHE A 418 -6.45 19.61 14.24
CA PHE A 418 -7.00 20.18 15.47
C PHE A 418 -6.47 21.59 15.71
N LEU A 419 -5.17 21.81 15.65
CA LEU A 419 -4.56 23.13 15.78
C LEU A 419 -5.06 24.11 14.72
N SER A 420 -5.20 23.66 13.47
CA SER A 420 -5.71 24.48 12.36
C SER A 420 -7.15 24.94 12.63
N ILE A 421 -7.98 24.05 13.16
CA ILE A 421 -9.36 24.37 13.54
C ILE A 421 -9.39 25.38 14.71
N VAL A 422 -8.58 25.14 15.76
CA VAL A 422 -8.45 26.07 16.89
C VAL A 422 -8.04 27.45 16.42
N PHE A 423 -7.03 27.52 15.54
CA PHE A 423 -6.54 28.78 15.00
C PHE A 423 -7.60 29.52 14.16
N LEU A 424 -8.37 28.79 13.34
CA LEU A 424 -9.39 29.37 12.49
C LEU A 424 -10.58 29.91 13.29
N PHE A 425 -11.09 29.11 14.23
CA PHE A 425 -12.25 29.49 15.03
C PHE A 425 -11.90 30.36 16.25
N ARG A 426 -10.63 30.56 16.51
CA ARG A 426 -10.10 31.28 17.69
C ARG A 426 -10.80 30.86 18.99
N SER A 427 -11.26 29.64 19.07
CA SER A 427 -11.99 29.08 20.20
C SER A 427 -11.68 27.60 20.39
N PHE A 428 -11.06 27.28 21.51
CA PHE A 428 -10.74 25.90 21.89
C PHE A 428 -12.02 25.06 22.11
N ARG A 429 -13.09 25.68 22.63
CA ARG A 429 -14.38 25.01 22.88
C ARG A 429 -15.14 24.60 21.62
N LEU A 430 -14.97 25.33 20.51
CA LEU A 430 -15.60 25.01 19.25
C LEU A 430 -14.78 24.01 18.41
N SER A 431 -13.55 23.73 18.83
CA SER A 431 -12.62 22.85 18.12
C SER A 431 -12.57 21.44 18.71
N LEU A 432 -13.07 21.25 19.92
CA LEU A 432 -13.36 19.99 20.58
C LEU A 432 -14.79 19.52 20.23
#